data_12118f4b1f3d9d0e41f61f58d8748e3e
#
_entry.id   12118f4b1f3d9d0e41f61f58d8748e3e
#
_cell.length_a   1.000
_cell.length_b   1.000
_cell.length_c   1.000
_cell.angle_alpha   90.00
_cell.angle_beta   90.00
_cell.angle_gamma   90.00
#
_symmetry.space_group_name_H-M   'P 1'
#
loop_
_entity.id
_entity.type
_entity.pdbx_description
1 polymer ?
#
loop_
_entity_poly.entity_id
_entity_poly.type
_entity_poly.pdbx_seq_one_letter_code
_entity_poly.pdbx_strand_id
1 'polypeptide(L)'
;MLGIFYVNRLDLLYRAIASIQPYWPHTVIIDNSDSHDLRHEAALSSIVSIYEPPVPFSHSQSQNMLHRWGAERQCDAVLYMHSDAEAHEGVPDAFFATLAAWQQTGHRWGVAFTNLDTLAAFHMDAIRAAGPWDTLLPMYFSDQDWYRRVVLAGYPIVPTGLGVTHHNSGASTVKSNPLLTHLHHVTFPLYHQYYETKWGGTLGKETYHLPFNQFPLNPVDNYLPVT
;
A
#
# COMPACT_ATOMS: atom_id res chain seq x y z
N MET A 1 3.66 -1.13 -12.56
CA MET A 1 4.67 -1.56 -11.56
C MET A 1 3.95 -2.06 -10.32
N LEU A 2 4.43 -3.15 -9.70
CA LEU A 2 3.87 -3.72 -8.46
C LEU A 2 4.91 -3.65 -7.34
N GLY A 3 4.51 -3.20 -6.15
CA GLY A 3 5.32 -3.17 -4.94
C GLY A 3 4.85 -4.19 -3.91
N ILE A 4 5.80 -4.84 -3.25
CA ILE A 4 5.56 -5.67 -2.05
C ILE A 4 6.49 -5.17 -0.95
N PHE A 5 5.97 -4.97 0.26
CA PHE A 5 6.77 -4.50 1.39
C PHE A 5 7.00 -5.67 2.34
N TYR A 6 8.24 -6.10 2.42
CA TYR A 6 8.64 -7.23 3.24
C TYR A 6 9.23 -6.75 4.58
N VAL A 7 8.86 -7.43 5.65
CA VAL A 7 9.41 -7.20 6.99
C VAL A 7 9.94 -8.53 7.57
N ASN A 8 9.13 -9.57 7.49
CA ASN A 8 9.41 -10.91 7.98
C ASN A 8 8.47 -11.92 7.30
N ARG A 9 8.51 -13.20 7.64
CA ARG A 9 7.68 -14.26 7.07
C ARG A 9 8.00 -14.54 5.59
N LEU A 10 9.24 -14.95 5.38
CA LEU A 10 9.75 -15.35 4.06
C LEU A 10 8.89 -16.44 3.40
N ASP A 11 8.33 -17.35 4.19
CA ASP A 11 7.41 -18.40 3.74
C ASP A 11 6.15 -17.83 3.06
N LEU A 12 5.59 -16.76 3.60
CA LEU A 12 4.42 -16.08 3.02
C LEU A 12 4.80 -15.22 1.82
N LEU A 13 5.96 -14.56 1.86
CA LEU A 13 6.47 -13.80 0.72
C LEU A 13 6.62 -14.70 -0.53
N TYR A 14 7.15 -15.91 -0.37
CA TYR A 14 7.24 -16.86 -1.49
C TYR A 14 5.89 -17.21 -2.08
N ARG A 15 4.84 -17.39 -1.25
CA ARG A 15 3.47 -17.61 -1.73
C ARG A 15 2.93 -16.39 -2.47
N ALA A 16 3.12 -15.19 -1.93
CA ALA A 16 2.73 -13.94 -2.56
C ALA A 16 3.35 -13.82 -3.96
N ILE A 17 4.67 -14.01 -4.07
CA ILE A 17 5.40 -13.94 -5.34
C ILE A 17 4.93 -15.03 -6.31
N ALA A 18 4.79 -16.27 -5.87
CA ALA A 18 4.34 -17.36 -6.73
C ALA A 18 2.94 -17.08 -7.32
N SER A 19 2.06 -16.45 -6.55
CA SER A 19 0.68 -16.18 -6.97
C SER A 19 0.55 -15.04 -8.01
N ILE A 20 1.60 -14.24 -8.23
CA ILE A 20 1.60 -13.10 -9.16
C ILE A 20 2.60 -13.26 -10.31
N GLN A 21 2.87 -14.49 -10.72
CA GLN A 21 3.85 -14.79 -11.78
C GLN A 21 3.79 -13.87 -13.01
N PRO A 22 2.60 -13.50 -13.55
CA PRO A 22 2.53 -12.57 -14.70
C PRO A 22 3.15 -11.20 -14.45
N TYR A 23 3.30 -10.79 -13.18
CA TYR A 23 3.80 -9.45 -12.83
C TYR A 23 5.30 -9.42 -12.46
N TRP A 24 5.98 -10.56 -12.39
CA TRP A 24 7.38 -10.63 -11.93
C TRP A 24 8.31 -9.60 -12.57
N PRO A 25 8.30 -9.39 -13.90
CA PRO A 25 9.19 -8.41 -14.54
C PRO A 25 8.97 -6.97 -14.10
N HIS A 26 7.81 -6.70 -13.50
CA HIS A 26 7.38 -5.37 -13.06
C HIS A 26 7.25 -5.26 -11.54
N THR A 27 7.71 -6.28 -10.81
CA THR A 27 7.60 -6.35 -9.35
C THR A 27 8.89 -5.87 -8.69
N VAL A 28 8.73 -5.06 -7.65
CA VAL A 28 9.80 -4.67 -6.74
C VAL A 28 9.41 -5.03 -5.30
N ILE A 29 10.29 -5.71 -4.60
CA ILE A 29 10.16 -5.93 -3.16
C ILE A 29 10.99 -4.86 -2.45
N ILE A 30 10.38 -4.15 -1.49
CA ILE A 30 11.11 -3.29 -0.56
C ILE A 30 11.39 -4.13 0.68
N ASP A 31 12.65 -4.43 0.91
CA ASP A 31 13.10 -5.20 2.08
C ASP A 31 13.24 -4.27 3.29
N ASN A 32 12.23 -4.29 4.16
CA ASN A 32 12.19 -3.55 5.42
C ASN A 32 12.54 -4.44 6.62
N SER A 33 13.16 -5.60 6.39
CA SER A 33 13.66 -6.44 7.48
C SER A 33 14.91 -5.81 8.13
N ASP A 34 15.03 -5.95 9.44
CA ASP A 34 16.18 -5.41 10.20
C ASP A 34 17.51 -6.07 9.81
N SER A 35 17.45 -7.31 9.35
CA SER A 35 18.61 -8.16 9.01
C SER A 35 18.93 -8.24 7.53
N HIS A 36 18.18 -7.52 6.66
CA HIS A 36 18.27 -7.65 5.22
C HIS A 36 18.10 -9.09 4.75
N ASP A 37 17.03 -9.72 5.19
CA ASP A 37 16.76 -11.15 4.99
C ASP A 37 16.81 -11.58 3.53
N LEU A 38 16.45 -10.68 2.61
CA LEU A 38 16.36 -11.01 1.18
C LEU A 38 17.69 -10.91 0.42
N ARG A 39 18.73 -10.39 1.05
CA ARG A 39 20.06 -10.20 0.41
C ARG A 39 20.64 -11.48 -0.20
N HIS A 40 20.36 -12.61 0.41
CA HIS A 40 20.89 -13.92 -0.01
C HIS A 40 19.87 -14.80 -0.73
N GLU A 41 18.67 -14.26 -0.98
CA GLU A 41 17.59 -14.97 -1.66
C GLU A 41 17.75 -14.92 -3.19
N ALA A 42 18.73 -15.67 -3.70
CA ALA A 42 19.06 -15.70 -5.12
C ALA A 42 17.86 -16.11 -6.01
N ALA A 43 17.00 -16.99 -5.51
CA ALA A 43 15.79 -17.40 -6.22
C ALA A 43 14.83 -16.22 -6.45
N LEU A 44 14.61 -15.37 -5.45
CA LEU A 44 13.77 -14.17 -5.58
C LEU A 44 14.42 -13.12 -6.48
N SER A 45 15.69 -12.81 -6.25
CA SER A 45 16.39 -11.77 -7.02
C SER A 45 16.56 -12.11 -8.51
N SER A 46 16.41 -13.39 -8.89
CA SER A 46 16.43 -13.83 -10.30
C SER A 46 15.11 -13.54 -11.04
N ILE A 47 14.00 -13.30 -10.34
CA ILE A 47 12.66 -13.15 -10.93
C ILE A 47 12.03 -11.78 -10.66
N VAL A 48 12.37 -11.12 -9.55
CA VAL A 48 11.86 -9.80 -9.18
C VAL A 48 13.00 -8.89 -8.74
N SER A 49 12.77 -7.58 -8.76
CA SER A 49 13.72 -6.61 -8.21
C SER A 49 13.60 -6.55 -6.69
N ILE A 50 14.71 -6.47 -5.98
CA ILE A 50 14.75 -6.25 -4.53
C ILE A 50 15.44 -4.91 -4.28
N TYR A 51 14.81 -4.06 -3.47
CA TYR A 51 15.36 -2.80 -3.00
C TYR A 51 15.55 -2.86 -1.49
N GLU A 52 16.77 -2.68 -1.05
CA GLU A 52 17.16 -2.60 0.36
C GLU A 52 17.36 -1.12 0.74
N PRO A 53 16.43 -0.48 1.49
CA PRO A 53 16.66 0.88 1.95
C PRO A 53 17.75 0.90 3.03
N PRO A 54 18.53 2.00 3.16
CA PRO A 54 19.56 2.14 4.19
C PRO A 54 19.04 2.00 5.62
N VAL A 55 17.76 2.30 5.82
CA VAL A 55 16.99 2.12 7.06
C VAL A 55 15.62 1.58 6.65
N PRO A 56 15.05 0.60 7.36
CA PRO A 56 13.73 0.08 7.06
C PRO A 56 12.68 1.18 6.99
N PHE A 57 11.89 1.17 5.93
CA PHE A 57 10.78 2.11 5.75
C PHE A 57 9.55 1.66 6.52
N SER A 58 8.78 2.62 7.01
CA SER A 58 7.40 2.37 7.42
C SER A 58 6.53 2.02 6.20
N HIS A 59 5.32 1.51 6.44
CA HIS A 59 4.36 1.25 5.36
C HIS A 59 4.10 2.50 4.51
N SER A 60 3.81 3.65 5.15
CA SER A 60 3.56 4.92 4.45
C SER A 60 4.78 5.40 3.64
N GLN A 61 5.99 5.24 4.17
CA GLN A 61 7.21 5.58 3.43
C GLN A 61 7.42 4.65 2.23
N SER A 62 7.15 3.35 2.38
CA SER A 62 7.22 2.38 1.29
C SER A 62 6.20 2.68 0.19
N GLN A 63 4.97 3.06 0.56
CA GLN A 63 3.95 3.51 -0.40
C GLN A 63 4.40 4.77 -1.14
N ASN A 64 4.94 5.77 -0.43
CA ASN A 64 5.44 6.99 -1.06
C ASN A 64 6.59 6.69 -2.04
N MET A 65 7.48 5.77 -1.70
CA MET A 65 8.55 5.35 -2.59
C MET A 65 7.99 4.63 -3.83
N LEU A 66 7.03 3.73 -3.67
CA LEU A 66 6.36 3.05 -4.77
C LEU A 66 5.66 4.03 -5.71
N HIS A 67 4.93 5.01 -5.17
CA HIS A 67 4.25 6.05 -5.94
C HIS A 67 5.24 6.92 -6.72
N ARG A 68 6.35 7.29 -6.10
CA ARG A 68 7.43 8.04 -6.74
C ARG A 68 8.03 7.27 -7.92
N TRP A 69 8.36 5.99 -7.72
CA TRP A 69 8.88 5.16 -8.82
C TRP A 69 7.87 4.96 -9.95
N GLY A 70 6.57 4.89 -9.62
CA GLY A 70 5.50 4.86 -10.62
C GLY A 70 5.49 6.13 -11.46
N ALA A 71 5.62 7.29 -10.83
CA ALA A 71 5.70 8.59 -11.52
C ALA A 71 6.97 8.70 -12.39
N GLU A 72 8.14 8.36 -11.86
CA GLU A 72 9.42 8.38 -12.57
C GLU A 72 9.42 7.46 -13.81
N ARG A 73 8.68 6.34 -13.74
CA ARG A 73 8.53 5.39 -14.85
C ARG A 73 7.32 5.67 -15.73
N GLN A 74 6.61 6.77 -15.51
CA GLN A 74 5.43 7.17 -16.29
C GLN A 74 4.35 6.08 -16.34
N CYS A 75 4.16 5.36 -15.23
CA CYS A 75 3.10 4.38 -15.12
C CYS A 75 1.71 5.06 -15.09
N ASP A 76 0.70 4.42 -15.67
CA ASP A 76 -0.70 4.85 -15.52
C ASP A 76 -1.25 4.50 -14.14
N ALA A 77 -0.76 3.41 -13.57
CA ALA A 77 -1.09 2.94 -12.24
C ALA A 77 0.09 2.22 -11.58
N VAL A 78 0.11 2.20 -10.26
CA VAL A 78 0.96 1.31 -9.48
C VAL A 78 0.10 0.31 -8.72
N LEU A 79 0.61 -0.89 -8.55
CA LEU A 79 -0.03 -1.95 -7.79
C LEU A 79 0.74 -2.15 -6.49
N TYR A 80 0.02 -2.54 -5.46
CA TYR A 80 0.57 -2.94 -4.18
C TYR A 80 -0.03 -4.28 -3.76
N MET A 81 0.78 -5.16 -3.22
CA MET A 81 0.33 -6.42 -2.63
C MET A 81 0.98 -6.63 -1.27
N HIS A 82 0.19 -7.08 -0.32
CA HIS A 82 0.71 -7.47 0.99
C HIS A 82 1.65 -8.68 0.87
N SER A 83 2.75 -8.69 1.62
CA SER A 83 3.72 -9.79 1.60
C SER A 83 3.18 -11.10 2.19
N ASP A 84 2.04 -11.06 2.86
CA ASP A 84 1.30 -12.21 3.42
C ASP A 84 -0.04 -12.43 2.71
N ALA A 85 -0.17 -11.96 1.46
CA ALA A 85 -1.32 -12.21 0.61
C ALA A 85 -0.99 -13.25 -0.47
N GLU A 86 -2.01 -13.95 -0.97
CA GLU A 86 -1.90 -14.94 -2.04
C GLU A 86 -3.08 -14.78 -2.99
N ALA A 87 -2.82 -14.36 -4.21
CA ALA A 87 -3.84 -14.20 -5.23
C ALA A 87 -4.34 -15.59 -5.69
N HIS A 88 -5.66 -15.74 -5.87
CA HIS A 88 -6.21 -16.98 -6.39
C HIS A 88 -5.83 -17.14 -7.87
N GLU A 89 -5.89 -18.38 -8.36
CA GLU A 89 -5.59 -18.72 -9.74
C GLU A 89 -6.40 -17.85 -10.72
N GLY A 90 -5.73 -17.30 -11.73
CA GLY A 90 -6.32 -16.41 -12.74
C GLY A 90 -6.62 -14.98 -12.28
N VAL A 91 -6.51 -14.68 -10.98
CA VAL A 91 -6.77 -13.31 -10.46
C VAL A 91 -5.80 -12.28 -11.01
N PRO A 92 -4.47 -12.51 -11.12
CA PRO A 92 -3.57 -11.51 -11.68
C PRO A 92 -3.97 -11.09 -13.10
N ASP A 93 -4.26 -12.06 -13.97
CA ASP A 93 -4.67 -11.76 -15.35
C ASP A 93 -6.01 -11.05 -15.41
N ALA A 94 -7.00 -11.49 -14.62
CA ALA A 94 -8.30 -10.85 -14.55
C ALA A 94 -8.23 -9.43 -13.99
N PHE A 95 -7.37 -9.18 -13.01
CA PHE A 95 -7.18 -7.86 -12.42
C PHE A 95 -6.55 -6.91 -13.44
N PHE A 96 -5.49 -7.35 -14.13
CA PHE A 96 -4.87 -6.57 -15.20
C PHE A 96 -5.85 -6.27 -16.34
N ALA A 97 -6.62 -7.26 -16.79
CA ALA A 97 -7.63 -7.09 -17.85
C ALA A 97 -8.70 -6.07 -17.44
N THR A 98 -9.13 -6.10 -16.16
CA THR A 98 -10.09 -5.12 -15.63
C THR A 98 -9.52 -3.70 -15.67
N LEU A 99 -8.29 -3.49 -15.20
CA LEU A 99 -7.65 -2.18 -15.21
C LEU A 99 -7.45 -1.67 -16.65
N ALA A 100 -7.03 -2.53 -17.57
CA ALA A 100 -6.85 -2.21 -18.98
C ALA A 100 -8.19 -1.81 -19.64
N ALA A 101 -9.27 -2.53 -19.34
CA ALA A 101 -10.60 -2.21 -19.83
C ALA A 101 -11.09 -0.84 -19.31
N TRP A 102 -10.84 -0.54 -18.04
CA TRP A 102 -11.17 0.77 -17.46
C TRP A 102 -10.39 1.90 -18.12
N GLN A 103 -9.11 1.69 -18.39
CA GLN A 103 -8.29 2.66 -19.12
C GLN A 103 -8.83 2.93 -20.53
N GLN A 104 -9.21 1.88 -21.27
CA GLN A 104 -9.73 1.98 -22.63
C GLN A 104 -11.11 2.67 -22.69
N THR A 105 -11.96 2.42 -21.69
CA THR A 105 -13.32 2.99 -21.63
C THR A 105 -13.40 4.36 -20.97
N GLY A 106 -12.29 4.86 -20.43
CA GLY A 106 -12.29 6.10 -19.65
C GLY A 106 -13.05 5.99 -18.32
N HIS A 107 -13.20 4.77 -17.79
CA HIS A 107 -13.82 4.57 -16.49
C HIS A 107 -13.00 5.27 -15.41
N ARG A 108 -13.63 6.16 -14.66
CA ARG A 108 -12.95 6.90 -13.58
C ARG A 108 -12.81 6.05 -12.34
N TRP A 109 -11.59 5.84 -11.88
CA TRP A 109 -11.27 5.15 -10.66
C TRP A 109 -10.04 5.77 -10.00
N GLY A 110 -9.91 5.61 -8.70
CA GLY A 110 -8.72 6.03 -7.95
C GLY A 110 -7.97 4.86 -7.39
N VAL A 111 -8.71 3.94 -6.79
CA VAL A 111 -8.18 2.68 -6.24
C VAL A 111 -9.06 1.53 -6.71
N ALA A 112 -8.43 0.45 -7.14
CA ALA A 112 -9.09 -0.83 -7.40
C ALA A 112 -8.69 -1.82 -6.32
N PHE A 113 -9.69 -2.44 -5.68
CA PHE A 113 -9.48 -3.46 -4.64
C PHE A 113 -9.85 -4.85 -5.14
N THR A 114 -9.09 -5.83 -4.72
CA THR A 114 -9.47 -7.24 -4.77
C THR A 114 -10.26 -7.62 -3.50
N ASN A 115 -9.73 -8.50 -2.65
CA ASN A 115 -10.27 -8.73 -1.32
C ASN A 115 -9.69 -7.66 -0.39
N LEU A 116 -10.45 -6.59 -0.14
CA LEU A 116 -9.93 -5.36 0.46
C LEU A 116 -8.71 -4.86 -0.36
N ASP A 117 -7.75 -4.26 0.29
CA ASP A 117 -6.52 -3.72 -0.31
C ASP A 117 -5.35 -4.72 -0.34
N THR A 118 -5.60 -6.01 -0.15
CA THR A 118 -4.57 -7.06 -0.12
C THR A 118 -3.77 -7.20 -1.42
N LEU A 119 -4.43 -6.98 -2.54
CA LEU A 119 -3.87 -6.63 -3.84
C LEU A 119 -4.68 -5.46 -4.37
N ALA A 120 -4.08 -4.31 -4.46
CA ALA A 120 -4.71 -3.07 -4.88
C ALA A 120 -3.96 -2.42 -6.04
N ALA A 121 -4.66 -1.64 -6.84
CA ALA A 121 -4.08 -0.74 -7.83
C ALA A 121 -4.45 0.70 -7.52
N PHE A 122 -3.51 1.61 -7.70
CA PHE A 122 -3.64 3.04 -7.45
C PHE A 122 -3.43 3.80 -8.76
N HIS A 123 -4.43 4.54 -9.21
CA HIS A 123 -4.34 5.35 -10.42
C HIS A 123 -3.44 6.56 -10.19
N MET A 124 -2.51 6.85 -11.12
CA MET A 124 -1.54 7.93 -10.92
C MET A 124 -2.18 9.31 -10.79
N ASP A 125 -3.32 9.57 -11.44
CA ASP A 125 -4.04 10.84 -11.25
C ASP A 125 -4.63 10.97 -9.86
N ALA A 126 -5.14 9.87 -9.30
CA ALA A 126 -5.64 9.86 -7.93
C ALA A 126 -4.49 10.05 -6.92
N ILE A 127 -3.33 9.45 -7.19
CA ILE A 127 -2.11 9.65 -6.39
C ILE A 127 -1.72 11.13 -6.38
N ARG A 128 -1.67 11.76 -7.55
CA ARG A 128 -1.35 13.20 -7.66
C ARG A 128 -2.36 14.08 -6.93
N ALA A 129 -3.64 13.75 -7.03
CA ALA A 129 -4.72 14.53 -6.42
C ALA A 129 -4.79 14.36 -4.90
N ALA A 130 -4.61 13.15 -4.40
CA ALA A 130 -4.63 12.85 -2.96
C ALA A 130 -3.34 13.25 -2.25
N GLY A 131 -2.24 13.35 -2.99
CA GLY A 131 -0.90 13.57 -2.44
C GLY A 131 -0.32 12.33 -1.74
N PRO A 132 0.86 12.48 -1.12
CA PRO A 132 1.57 11.39 -0.50
C PRO A 132 0.86 10.83 0.74
N TRP A 133 1.20 9.60 1.13
CA TRP A 133 0.79 8.99 2.38
C TRP A 133 1.38 9.75 3.57
N ASP A 134 0.57 9.93 4.61
CA ASP A 134 0.98 10.63 5.84
C ASP A 134 1.95 9.78 6.66
N THR A 135 3.21 10.17 6.72
CA THR A 135 4.25 9.43 7.45
C THR A 135 4.15 9.53 8.98
N LEU A 136 3.28 10.39 9.51
CA LEU A 136 2.90 10.37 10.92
C LEU A 136 1.97 9.21 11.25
N LEU A 137 1.42 8.57 10.23
CA LEU A 137 0.70 7.28 10.30
C LEU A 137 1.58 6.21 9.65
N PRO A 138 2.59 5.69 10.32
CA PRO A 138 3.60 4.82 9.68
C PRO A 138 3.05 3.44 9.30
N MET A 139 1.94 2.99 9.89
CA MET A 139 1.36 1.68 9.64
C MET A 139 -0.17 1.74 9.65
N TYR A 140 -0.80 1.71 10.82
CA TYR A 140 -2.26 1.70 10.98
C TYR A 140 -2.86 3.08 10.70
N PHE A 141 -4.08 3.10 10.18
CA PHE A 141 -4.83 4.30 9.77
C PHE A 141 -4.21 5.07 8.60
N SER A 142 -3.08 4.66 8.08
CA SER A 142 -2.44 5.31 6.94
C SER A 142 -3.21 5.09 5.65
N ASP A 143 -3.73 3.88 5.46
CA ASP A 143 -4.60 3.47 4.37
C ASP A 143 -5.94 4.22 4.42
N GLN A 144 -6.60 4.25 5.57
CA GLN A 144 -7.85 4.98 5.76
C GLN A 144 -7.68 6.49 5.51
N ASP A 145 -6.58 7.08 6.01
CA ASP A 145 -6.25 8.48 5.74
C ASP A 145 -6.10 8.76 4.25
N TRP A 146 -5.33 7.91 3.57
CA TRP A 146 -5.05 8.11 2.17
C TRP A 146 -6.29 7.86 1.29
N TYR A 147 -7.06 6.79 1.58
CA TYR A 147 -8.31 6.49 0.88
C TYR A 147 -9.35 7.58 1.05
N ARG A 148 -9.45 8.17 2.26
CA ARG A 148 -10.32 9.32 2.49
C ARG A 148 -9.93 10.49 1.59
N ARG A 149 -8.65 10.82 1.48
CA ARG A 149 -8.18 11.91 0.60
C ARG A 149 -8.43 11.61 -0.89
N VAL A 150 -8.28 10.38 -1.33
CA VAL A 150 -8.64 9.95 -2.69
C VAL A 150 -10.12 10.20 -2.97
N VAL A 151 -11.00 9.80 -2.07
CA VAL A 151 -12.45 10.00 -2.23
C VAL A 151 -12.80 11.49 -2.19
N LEU A 152 -12.23 12.27 -1.28
CA LEU A 152 -12.42 13.72 -1.22
C LEU A 152 -11.92 14.44 -2.47
N ALA A 153 -10.88 13.93 -3.12
CA ALA A 153 -10.39 14.42 -4.43
C ALA A 153 -11.29 13.98 -5.61
N GLY A 154 -12.38 13.27 -5.34
CA GLY A 154 -13.37 12.84 -6.33
C GLY A 154 -12.98 11.59 -7.12
N TYR A 155 -12.07 10.77 -6.61
CA TYR A 155 -11.71 9.49 -7.21
C TYR A 155 -12.35 8.33 -6.44
N PRO A 156 -13.15 7.48 -7.10
CA PRO A 156 -13.80 6.36 -6.43
C PRO A 156 -12.82 5.22 -6.09
N ILE A 157 -13.13 4.53 -5.00
CA ILE A 157 -12.55 3.23 -4.67
C ILE A 157 -13.48 2.16 -5.21
N VAL A 158 -12.97 1.27 -6.05
CA VAL A 158 -13.79 0.28 -6.78
C VAL A 158 -13.40 -1.14 -6.39
N PRO A 159 -14.25 -1.88 -5.69
CA PRO A 159 -14.03 -3.30 -5.44
C PRO A 159 -14.24 -4.10 -6.74
N THR A 160 -13.31 -4.99 -7.06
CA THR A 160 -13.39 -5.85 -8.25
C THR A 160 -14.07 -7.18 -7.99
N GLY A 161 -14.18 -7.59 -6.72
CA GLY A 161 -14.70 -8.91 -6.34
C GLY A 161 -13.74 -10.08 -6.58
N LEU A 162 -12.51 -9.81 -7.04
CA LEU A 162 -11.50 -10.84 -7.28
C LEU A 162 -10.92 -11.37 -5.96
N GLY A 163 -10.70 -12.68 -5.89
CA GLY A 163 -10.31 -13.37 -4.66
C GLY A 163 -8.81 -13.32 -4.39
N VAL A 164 -8.44 -12.86 -3.20
CA VAL A 164 -7.07 -12.91 -2.65
C VAL A 164 -7.17 -13.41 -1.21
N THR A 165 -6.37 -14.40 -0.86
CA THR A 165 -6.27 -14.85 0.53
C THR A 165 -5.30 -13.94 1.28
N HIS A 166 -5.74 -13.40 2.42
CA HIS A 166 -4.89 -12.66 3.36
C HIS A 166 -4.58 -13.57 4.54
N HIS A 167 -3.37 -14.08 4.60
CA HIS A 167 -2.98 -15.04 5.62
C HIS A 167 -3.03 -14.41 7.02
N ASN A 168 -3.56 -15.17 8.00
CA ASN A 168 -3.74 -14.72 9.39
C ASN A 168 -4.50 -13.39 9.53
N SER A 169 -5.40 -13.08 8.59
CA SER A 169 -6.18 -11.82 8.58
C SER A 169 -5.30 -10.56 8.64
N GLY A 170 -4.15 -10.58 7.95
CA GLY A 170 -3.23 -9.45 7.87
C GLY A 170 -2.39 -9.17 9.12
N ALA A 171 -2.38 -10.09 10.06
CA ALA A 171 -1.62 -9.92 11.30
C ALA A 171 -0.32 -10.73 11.34
N SER A 172 0.09 -11.33 10.22
CA SER A 172 1.24 -12.24 10.17
C SER A 172 2.53 -11.57 10.60
N THR A 173 2.83 -10.40 10.08
CA THR A 173 4.04 -9.61 10.40
C THR A 173 4.10 -9.26 11.88
N VAL A 174 3.03 -8.68 12.43
CA VAL A 174 3.00 -8.22 13.82
C VAL A 174 3.04 -9.38 14.79
N LYS A 175 2.25 -10.42 14.57
CA LYS A 175 2.15 -11.58 15.49
C LYS A 175 3.38 -12.47 15.47
N SER A 176 4.20 -12.43 14.44
CA SER A 176 5.43 -13.25 14.36
C SER A 176 6.62 -12.68 15.13
N ASN A 177 6.52 -11.44 15.62
CA ASN A 177 7.59 -10.77 16.34
C ASN A 177 7.06 -10.11 17.63
N PRO A 178 7.54 -10.51 18.82
CA PRO A 178 7.08 -9.95 20.10
C PRO A 178 7.31 -8.43 20.22
N LEU A 179 8.41 -7.91 19.67
CA LEU A 179 8.68 -6.46 19.65
C LEU A 179 7.64 -5.72 18.81
N LEU A 180 7.35 -6.21 17.60
CA LEU A 180 6.32 -5.62 16.74
C LEU A 180 4.93 -5.69 17.38
N THR A 181 4.62 -6.79 18.07
CA THR A 181 3.37 -6.92 18.85
C THR A 181 3.31 -5.86 19.95
N HIS A 182 4.39 -5.67 20.70
CA HIS A 182 4.46 -4.65 21.75
C HIS A 182 4.32 -3.23 21.18
N LEU A 183 5.08 -2.92 20.13
CA LEU A 183 4.99 -1.62 19.45
C LEU A 183 3.58 -1.35 18.92
N HIS A 184 2.92 -2.36 18.36
CA HIS A 184 1.53 -2.24 17.93
C HIS A 184 0.61 -1.83 19.09
N HIS A 185 0.69 -2.52 20.24
CA HIS A 185 -0.16 -2.19 21.37
C HIS A 185 0.05 -0.77 21.90
N VAL A 186 1.28 -0.27 21.87
CA VAL A 186 1.59 1.08 22.33
C VAL A 186 1.18 2.16 21.32
N THR A 187 1.42 1.90 20.05
CA THR A 187 1.27 2.94 19.01
C THR A 187 -0.12 2.99 18.38
N PHE A 188 -0.86 1.89 18.35
CA PHE A 188 -2.19 1.85 17.74
C PHE A 188 -3.16 2.90 18.33
N PRO A 189 -3.28 3.07 19.67
CA PRO A 189 -4.13 4.11 20.23
C PRO A 189 -3.70 5.53 19.83
N LEU A 190 -2.37 5.77 19.68
CA LEU A 190 -1.84 7.06 19.26
C LEU A 190 -2.21 7.39 17.80
N TYR A 191 -2.10 6.42 16.91
CA TYR A 191 -2.47 6.59 15.50
C TYR A 191 -3.98 6.77 15.35
N HIS A 192 -4.78 6.05 16.15
CA HIS A 192 -6.22 6.22 16.19
C HIS A 192 -6.60 7.65 16.59
N GLN A 193 -6.04 8.14 17.71
CA GLN A 193 -6.29 9.50 18.19
C GLN A 193 -5.84 10.56 17.17
N TYR A 194 -4.67 10.35 16.53
CA TYR A 194 -4.20 11.26 15.48
C TYR A 194 -5.17 11.29 14.30
N TYR A 195 -5.63 10.13 13.83
CA TYR A 195 -6.60 10.04 12.75
C TYR A 195 -7.91 10.76 13.09
N GLU A 196 -8.47 10.50 14.28
CA GLU A 196 -9.69 11.16 14.74
C GLU A 196 -9.54 12.69 14.83
N THR A 197 -8.40 13.16 15.35
CA THR A 197 -8.09 14.60 15.42
C THR A 197 -7.98 15.20 14.02
N LYS A 198 -7.32 14.50 13.11
CA LYS A 198 -7.11 14.96 11.74
C LYS A 198 -8.41 15.05 10.95
N TRP A 199 -9.35 14.13 11.17
CA TRP A 199 -10.57 14.02 10.37
C TRP A 199 -11.87 14.35 11.11
N GLY A 200 -11.78 14.66 12.41
CA GLY A 200 -12.94 15.06 13.21
C GLY A 200 -13.91 13.93 13.53
N GLY A 201 -13.42 12.71 13.64
CA GLY A 201 -14.20 11.53 13.98
C GLY A 201 -13.51 10.22 13.69
N THR A 202 -14.07 9.13 14.21
CA THR A 202 -13.62 7.76 13.94
C THR A 202 -13.85 7.37 12.49
N LEU A 203 -13.22 6.29 12.05
CA LEU A 203 -13.40 5.71 10.72
C LEU A 203 -14.90 5.53 10.38
N GLY A 204 -15.31 6.10 9.24
CA GLY A 204 -16.70 6.12 8.76
C GLY A 204 -17.61 7.14 9.45
N LYS A 205 -17.09 7.95 10.37
CA LYS A 205 -17.81 9.03 11.05
C LYS A 205 -17.05 10.36 11.01
N GLU A 206 -16.15 10.49 10.08
CA GLU A 206 -15.35 11.69 9.91
C GLU A 206 -16.20 12.87 9.44
N THR A 207 -16.02 14.01 10.09
CA THR A 207 -16.78 15.23 9.81
C THR A 207 -16.01 16.27 9.00
N TYR A 208 -14.68 16.19 8.95
CA TYR A 208 -13.86 17.18 8.25
C TYR A 208 -13.62 16.78 6.80
N HIS A 209 -13.71 17.75 5.90
CA HIS A 209 -13.36 17.61 4.48
C HIS A 209 -11.92 18.03 4.17
N LEU A 210 -11.27 18.68 5.12
CA LEU A 210 -9.85 19.04 5.09
C LEU A 210 -9.20 18.59 6.40
N PRO A 211 -7.93 18.17 6.38
CA PRO A 211 -7.21 17.81 7.57
C PRO A 211 -7.31 18.91 8.64
N PHE A 212 -7.57 18.52 9.88
CA PHE A 212 -7.67 19.42 11.03
C PHE A 212 -8.69 20.56 10.86
N ASN A 213 -9.75 20.34 10.07
CA ASN A 213 -10.80 21.31 9.79
C ASN A 213 -10.26 22.67 9.31
N GLN A 214 -9.33 22.65 8.38
CA GLN A 214 -8.67 23.86 7.83
C GLN A 214 -7.77 24.61 8.83
N PHE A 215 -7.43 24.00 9.95
CA PHE A 215 -6.42 24.60 10.81
C PHE A 215 -5.10 24.74 10.02
N PRO A 216 -4.37 25.86 10.16
CA PRO A 216 -3.24 26.21 9.28
C PRO A 216 -2.02 25.29 9.39
N LEU A 217 -2.07 24.26 10.22
CA LEU A 217 -1.10 23.17 10.18
C LEU A 217 -1.31 22.38 8.89
N ASN A 218 -0.46 22.61 7.92
CA ASN A 218 -0.45 21.81 6.71
C ASN A 218 0.56 20.65 6.89
N PRO A 219 0.12 19.47 7.32
CA PRO A 219 1.02 18.33 7.55
C PRO A 219 1.54 17.74 6.23
N VAL A 220 1.04 18.23 5.11
CA VAL A 220 1.34 17.66 3.78
C VAL A 220 2.73 18.08 3.30
N ASP A 221 3.25 19.20 3.77
CA ASP A 221 4.51 19.79 3.27
C ASP A 221 5.78 19.00 3.66
N ASN A 222 5.64 17.94 4.44
CA ASN A 222 6.77 17.11 4.87
C ASN A 222 7.15 16.02 3.86
N TYR A 223 6.53 16.01 2.67
CA TYR A 223 6.69 14.93 1.72
C TYR A 223 7.43 15.37 0.47
N LEU A 224 8.24 14.47 -0.04
CA LEU A 224 8.78 14.64 -1.38
C LEU A 224 7.61 14.62 -2.37
N PRO A 225 7.45 15.66 -3.20
CA PRO A 225 6.39 15.68 -4.18
C PRO A 225 6.49 14.48 -5.11
N VAL A 226 5.35 13.87 -5.42
CA VAL A 226 5.24 12.91 -6.51
C VAL A 226 5.15 13.74 -7.79
N THR A 227 6.31 14.01 -8.39
CA THR A 227 6.41 14.75 -9.66
C THR A 227 6.09 13.90 -10.85
#